data_db2ec72c068b60a759c38edb258b9739
#
_entry.id   db2ec72c068b60a759c38edb258b9739
#
_cell.length_a   1.000
_cell.length_b   1.000
_cell.length_c   1.000
_cell.angle_alpha   90.00
_cell.angle_beta   90.00
_cell.angle_gamma   90.00
#
_symmetry.space_group_name_H-M   'P 1'
#
loop_
_entity.id
_entity.type
_entity.pdbx_description
1 polymer ?
#
loop_
_entity_poly.entity_id
_entity_poly.type
_entity_poly.pdbx_seq_one_letter_code
_entity_poly.pdbx_strand_id
1 'polypeptide(L)'
;FDNNTSLNASLVTDDHRAGLYIFGQNRHRSGYDYDGDGFTELPKLKNQTVGFRSYLKTSTYSKLTFEYHHMQEFRRGGDMLDRPPHEAHIAEQLQHSIDGGSLKFDYFSPDEKNRLSIFASAANTDRDSYYGPGNDPLKAYGKTTDLTAMGGAQYVHTFDKCFFMPSDLTAGLEYNRDRLKDNMWGYDRHTDQTVNIYSAFLQNEWKNDRWGILIGGRLDKHNMVDNVIFSPRANLRFNPTQNINLRLSYSSGFRAPQAFDEDMHIENVGGTVAMIERAKNLKEEKSQSFSASADMYHRFGVFQTNFLIEGFYTRLTDVFVLGEPYDRGDGILVKPRSNGPGAKVMGLTLEGKVAYLSILQIQAGLTLQRSRYDEPHKWHDDAPAEKKIFRTPDTYGYFTATYTPIKPLSIALSGTYTGRMLVQRMDITAENAELGAMPERKAEAIRTPRFFDLGVKLAYDFKLYKTVDLQLNGGVQNLFESYQKDFDRGANRDSGYIYGPSLPRSFFAGVKISY
;
A
#
# COMPACT_ATOMS: atom_id res chain seq x y z
N PHE A 1 8.48 -22.94 -2.61
CA PHE A 1 9.40 -22.71 -1.47
C PHE A 1 9.66 -21.20 -1.30
N ASP A 2 9.62 -20.70 -0.06
CA ASP A 2 9.92 -19.29 0.28
C ASP A 2 10.84 -19.26 1.50
N ASN A 3 12.03 -18.74 1.33
CA ASN A 3 13.03 -18.58 2.40
C ASN A 3 13.23 -17.10 2.68
N ASN A 4 13.15 -16.70 3.94
CA ASN A 4 13.39 -15.33 4.36
C ASN A 4 14.33 -15.31 5.56
N THR A 5 15.47 -14.66 5.42
CA THR A 5 16.46 -14.45 6.48
C THR A 5 16.59 -12.96 6.74
N SER A 6 16.52 -12.54 8.00
CA SER A 6 16.71 -11.15 8.39
C SER A 6 17.70 -11.01 9.55
N LEU A 7 18.45 -9.92 9.54
CA LEU A 7 19.38 -9.51 10.60
C LEU A 7 19.01 -8.10 11.05
N ASN A 8 18.95 -7.89 12.36
CA ASN A 8 18.78 -6.58 12.95
C ASN A 8 19.75 -6.44 14.11
N ALA A 9 20.46 -5.30 14.18
CA ALA A 9 21.37 -5.00 15.27
C ALA A 9 21.26 -3.52 15.66
N SER A 10 21.32 -3.24 16.95
CA SER A 10 21.34 -1.86 17.46
C SER A 10 22.49 -1.68 18.45
N LEU A 11 23.18 -0.55 18.32
CA LEU A 11 24.24 -0.12 19.19
C LEU A 11 23.89 1.29 19.67
N VAL A 12 24.00 1.53 20.96
CA VAL A 12 23.75 2.82 21.57
C VAL A 12 24.86 3.11 22.55
N THR A 13 25.39 4.34 22.54
CA THR A 13 26.42 4.76 23.50
C THR A 13 25.84 4.81 24.91
N ASP A 14 26.66 4.59 25.95
CA ASP A 14 26.22 4.56 27.35
C ASP A 14 25.52 5.87 27.79
N ASP A 15 25.93 6.99 27.22
CA ASP A 15 25.35 8.31 27.44
C ASP A 15 24.10 8.58 26.56
N HIS A 16 23.69 7.62 25.76
CA HIS A 16 22.57 7.70 24.79
C HIS A 16 22.66 8.91 23.83
N ARG A 17 23.88 9.41 23.56
CA ARG A 17 24.09 10.54 22.63
C ARG A 17 24.15 10.10 21.19
N ALA A 18 24.62 8.90 20.92
CA ALA A 18 24.66 8.34 19.58
C ALA A 18 24.06 6.93 19.54
N GLY A 19 23.44 6.59 18.44
CA GLY A 19 22.93 5.25 18.21
C GLY A 19 23.01 4.89 16.74
N LEU A 20 23.19 3.59 16.49
CA LEU A 20 23.23 2.98 15.17
C LEU A 20 22.32 1.75 15.18
N TYR A 21 21.42 1.68 14.22
CA TYR A 21 20.61 0.52 13.92
C TYR A 21 20.95 0.03 12.52
N ILE A 22 21.29 -1.24 12.39
CA ILE A 22 21.62 -1.88 11.11
C ILE A 22 20.56 -2.96 10.85
N PHE A 23 20.10 -3.07 9.63
CA PHE A 23 19.19 -4.12 9.22
C PHE A 23 19.57 -4.72 7.87
N GLY A 24 19.20 -5.97 7.69
CA GLY A 24 19.38 -6.68 6.43
C GLY A 24 18.33 -7.76 6.26
N GLN A 25 17.96 -8.02 5.03
CA GLN A 25 17.00 -9.06 4.66
C GLN A 25 17.46 -9.71 3.35
N ASN A 26 17.30 -11.04 3.29
CA ASN A 26 17.44 -11.81 2.07
C ASN A 26 16.25 -12.75 1.95
N ARG A 27 15.48 -12.61 0.88
CA ARG A 27 14.32 -13.45 0.60
C ARG A 27 14.44 -14.07 -0.78
N HIS A 28 14.14 -15.35 -0.85
CA HIS A 28 14.07 -16.10 -2.09
C HIS A 28 12.82 -16.97 -2.10
N ARG A 29 11.92 -16.72 -3.07
CA ARG A 29 10.71 -17.50 -3.31
C ARG A 29 10.77 -18.11 -4.70
N SER A 30 10.48 -19.41 -4.81
CA SER A 30 10.26 -20.07 -6.09
C SER A 30 8.94 -19.61 -6.71
N GLY A 31 8.84 -19.61 -8.03
CA GLY A 31 7.56 -19.46 -8.71
C GLY A 31 6.61 -20.60 -8.31
N TYR A 32 5.32 -20.31 -8.28
CA TYR A 32 4.29 -21.27 -7.93
C TYR A 32 3.17 -21.25 -8.95
N ASP A 33 2.98 -22.38 -9.59
CA ASP A 33 1.91 -22.71 -10.52
C ASP A 33 0.86 -23.49 -9.71
N TYR A 34 -0.32 -22.89 -9.51
CA TYR A 34 -1.37 -23.46 -8.67
C TYR A 34 -2.17 -24.53 -9.39
N ASP A 35 -2.47 -24.35 -10.67
CA ASP A 35 -3.38 -25.20 -11.43
C ASP A 35 -2.67 -26.17 -12.39
N GLY A 36 -1.33 -26.13 -12.42
CA GLY A 36 -0.49 -27.08 -13.17
C GLY A 36 -0.46 -26.84 -14.67
N ASP A 37 -0.74 -25.64 -15.14
CA ASP A 37 -0.77 -25.30 -16.56
C ASP A 37 0.58 -24.81 -17.12
N GLY A 38 1.60 -24.72 -16.27
CA GLY A 38 2.95 -24.26 -16.62
C GLY A 38 3.18 -22.77 -16.43
N PHE A 39 2.14 -21.99 -16.07
CA PHE A 39 2.22 -20.56 -15.79
C PHE A 39 2.05 -20.29 -14.30
N THR A 40 2.76 -19.29 -13.77
CA THR A 40 2.76 -19.01 -12.35
C THR A 40 1.67 -18.02 -11.94
N GLU A 41 0.91 -18.35 -10.89
CA GLU A 41 0.05 -17.41 -10.15
C GLU A 41 0.85 -16.61 -9.14
N LEU A 42 1.96 -17.17 -8.61
CA LEU A 42 2.90 -16.44 -7.76
C LEU A 42 4.27 -16.38 -8.43
N PRO A 43 4.80 -15.19 -8.72
CA PRO A 43 6.08 -15.06 -9.41
C PRO A 43 7.24 -15.53 -8.54
N LYS A 44 8.31 -15.98 -9.18
CA LYS A 44 9.64 -16.12 -8.56
C LYS A 44 10.10 -14.77 -8.05
N LEU A 45 10.64 -14.74 -6.83
CA LEU A 45 11.09 -13.53 -6.16
C LEU A 45 12.47 -13.74 -5.57
N LYS A 46 13.36 -12.77 -5.79
CA LYS A 46 14.59 -12.59 -5.01
C LYS A 46 14.61 -11.15 -4.52
N ASN A 47 14.77 -10.94 -3.22
CA ASN A 47 14.87 -9.62 -2.64
C ASN A 47 16.02 -9.59 -1.64
N GLN A 48 16.87 -8.59 -1.77
CA GLN A 48 17.98 -8.32 -0.86
C GLN A 48 17.91 -6.87 -0.44
N THR A 49 17.89 -6.63 0.85
CA THR A 49 17.85 -5.29 1.42
C THR A 49 18.91 -5.17 2.49
N VAL A 50 19.63 -4.06 2.49
CA VAL A 50 20.55 -3.68 3.56
C VAL A 50 20.40 -2.20 3.83
N GLY A 51 20.47 -1.83 5.10
CA GLY A 51 20.38 -0.42 5.46
C GLY A 51 20.79 -0.17 6.90
N PHE A 52 20.86 1.10 7.23
CA PHE A 52 21.11 1.54 8.58
C PHE A 52 20.40 2.86 8.88
N ARG A 53 20.16 3.08 10.15
CA ARG A 53 19.69 4.34 10.70
C ARG A 53 20.56 4.73 11.88
N SER A 54 21.08 5.96 11.88
CA SER A 54 21.89 6.48 12.95
C SER A 54 21.31 7.78 13.50
N TYR A 55 21.59 8.06 14.74
CA TYR A 55 21.29 9.37 15.32
C TYR A 55 22.47 9.88 16.14
N LEU A 56 22.57 11.20 16.21
CA LEU A 56 23.50 11.92 17.06
C LEU A 56 22.74 13.06 17.75
N LYS A 57 22.71 13.08 19.07
CA LYS A 57 22.29 14.25 19.86
C LYS A 57 23.44 15.27 19.83
N THR A 58 23.27 16.31 19.03
CA THR A 58 24.25 17.40 18.90
C THR A 58 24.27 18.32 20.11
N SER A 59 23.15 18.34 20.85
CA SER A 59 23.03 18.95 22.18
C SER A 59 21.93 18.24 22.99
N THR A 60 21.67 18.73 24.21
CA THR A 60 20.53 18.26 25.02
C THR A 60 19.18 18.48 24.31
N TYR A 61 19.12 19.49 23.46
CA TYR A 61 17.88 19.93 22.79
C TYR A 61 17.85 19.69 21.30
N SER A 62 18.88 19.03 20.74
CA SER A 62 18.94 18.81 19.30
C SER A 62 19.45 17.42 18.94
N LYS A 63 18.88 16.89 17.86
CA LYS A 63 19.18 15.56 17.34
C LYS A 63 19.26 15.57 15.82
N LEU A 64 20.33 14.98 15.29
CA LEU A 64 20.49 14.66 13.89
C LEU A 64 20.19 13.17 13.68
N THR A 65 19.40 12.84 12.67
CA THR A 65 19.11 11.47 12.28
C THR A 65 19.47 11.30 10.82
N PHE A 66 20.19 10.23 10.50
CA PHE A 66 20.56 9.85 9.15
C PHE A 66 20.13 8.41 8.88
N GLU A 67 19.59 8.15 7.69
CA GLU A 67 19.15 6.83 7.25
C GLU A 67 19.57 6.60 5.81
N TYR A 68 20.00 5.37 5.52
CA TYR A 68 20.26 4.90 4.17
C TYR A 68 19.87 3.43 4.05
N HIS A 69 19.33 3.07 2.90
CA HIS A 69 19.10 1.68 2.52
C HIS A 69 19.31 1.45 1.03
N HIS A 70 19.74 0.24 0.72
CA HIS A 70 19.82 -0.29 -0.63
C HIS A 70 18.97 -1.55 -0.74
N MET A 71 18.18 -1.67 -1.81
CA MET A 71 17.37 -2.83 -2.10
C MET A 71 17.56 -3.28 -3.55
N GLN A 72 17.75 -4.58 -3.72
CA GLN A 72 17.69 -5.24 -5.02
C GLN A 72 16.53 -6.22 -5.02
N GLU A 73 15.67 -6.13 -6.02
CA GLU A 73 14.56 -7.05 -6.18
C GLU A 73 14.48 -7.56 -7.62
N PHE A 74 14.31 -8.86 -7.75
CA PHE A 74 14.04 -9.54 -9.00
C PHE A 74 12.72 -10.30 -8.89
N ARG A 75 11.79 -10.06 -9.81
CA ARG A 75 10.52 -10.80 -9.97
C ARG A 75 10.42 -11.37 -11.36
N ARG A 76 9.90 -12.58 -11.48
CA ARG A 76 9.68 -13.27 -12.76
C ARG A 76 8.42 -14.13 -12.67
N GLY A 77 7.39 -13.75 -13.42
CA GLY A 77 6.15 -14.49 -13.63
C GLY A 77 6.00 -14.97 -15.07
N GLY A 78 4.96 -15.75 -15.32
CA GLY A 78 4.69 -16.40 -16.59
C GLY A 78 5.18 -17.85 -16.62
N ASP A 79 5.61 -18.30 -17.77
CA ASP A 79 6.15 -19.65 -17.98
C ASP A 79 7.66 -19.66 -18.22
N MET A 80 8.25 -20.86 -18.39
CA MET A 80 9.68 -21.06 -18.71
C MET A 80 10.62 -20.23 -17.83
N LEU A 81 10.41 -20.27 -16.50
CA LEU A 81 11.09 -19.40 -15.52
C LEU A 81 12.63 -19.54 -15.49
N ASP A 82 13.17 -20.60 -16.10
CA ASP A 82 14.62 -20.87 -16.16
C ASP A 82 15.26 -20.33 -17.44
N ARG A 83 14.45 -19.79 -18.37
CA ARG A 83 14.90 -19.20 -19.63
C ARG A 83 14.82 -17.67 -19.59
N PRO A 84 15.54 -16.96 -20.47
CA PRO A 84 15.32 -15.54 -20.69
C PRO A 84 13.85 -15.22 -20.98
N PRO A 85 13.32 -14.07 -20.56
CA PRO A 85 11.88 -13.78 -20.69
C PRO A 85 11.40 -13.75 -22.16
N HIS A 86 12.27 -13.41 -23.11
CA HIS A 86 11.95 -13.40 -24.54
C HIS A 86 11.87 -14.79 -25.19
N GLU A 87 12.27 -15.86 -24.48
CA GLU A 87 12.10 -17.24 -24.93
C GLU A 87 10.83 -17.89 -24.36
N ALA A 88 10.15 -17.23 -23.41
CA ALA A 88 8.92 -17.71 -22.81
C ALA A 88 7.72 -17.43 -23.73
N HIS A 89 6.60 -18.13 -23.56
CA HIS A 89 5.37 -17.81 -24.29
C HIS A 89 4.81 -16.46 -23.80
N ILE A 90 4.76 -16.27 -22.47
CA ILE A 90 4.43 -15.01 -21.83
C ILE A 90 5.32 -14.83 -20.61
N ALA A 91 5.86 -13.64 -20.46
CA ALA A 91 6.68 -13.28 -19.31
C ALA A 91 6.39 -11.88 -18.81
N GLU A 92 6.39 -11.76 -17.48
CA GLU A 92 6.57 -10.50 -16.77
C GLU A 92 7.83 -10.61 -15.92
N GLN A 93 8.80 -9.76 -16.17
CA GLN A 93 10.03 -9.71 -15.40
C GLN A 93 10.38 -8.29 -15.00
N LEU A 94 10.70 -8.12 -13.72
CA LEU A 94 11.13 -6.85 -13.14
C LEU A 94 12.41 -7.05 -12.36
N GLN A 95 13.37 -6.17 -12.57
CA GLN A 95 14.59 -6.09 -11.78
C GLN A 95 14.75 -4.66 -11.28
N HIS A 96 14.65 -4.46 -9.98
CA HIS A 96 14.78 -3.16 -9.35
C HIS A 96 16.12 -3.06 -8.60
N SER A 97 16.71 -1.87 -8.67
CA SER A 97 17.76 -1.40 -7.76
C SER A 97 17.29 -0.08 -7.17
N ILE A 98 17.13 -0.03 -5.85
CA ILE A 98 16.60 1.12 -5.14
C ILE A 98 17.59 1.56 -4.08
N ASP A 99 17.98 2.84 -4.15
CA ASP A 99 18.79 3.52 -3.15
C ASP A 99 17.95 4.62 -2.49
N GLY A 100 17.80 4.57 -1.18
CA GLY A 100 17.04 5.55 -0.43
C GLY A 100 17.80 6.08 0.78
N GLY A 101 17.62 7.37 1.08
CA GLY A 101 18.24 7.97 2.24
C GLY A 101 17.51 9.21 2.74
N SER A 102 17.72 9.54 4.00
CA SER A 102 17.14 10.73 4.63
C SER A 102 18.07 11.34 5.67
N LEU A 103 17.96 12.65 5.82
CA LEU A 103 18.60 13.44 6.87
C LEU A 103 17.53 14.26 7.57
N LYS A 104 17.51 14.22 8.90
CA LYS A 104 16.56 14.97 9.70
C LYS A 104 17.27 15.63 10.88
N PHE A 105 17.02 16.91 11.06
CA PHE A 105 17.44 17.69 12.23
C PHE A 105 16.22 18.09 13.04
N ASP A 106 16.19 17.72 14.31
CA ASP A 106 15.17 18.11 15.29
C ASP A 106 15.79 19.00 16.35
N TYR A 107 15.13 20.13 16.65
CA TYR A 107 15.48 21.05 17.73
C TYR A 107 14.28 21.29 18.62
N PHE A 108 14.50 21.31 19.93
CA PHE A 108 13.53 21.63 20.96
C PHE A 108 14.08 22.78 21.80
N SER A 109 13.28 23.80 22.06
CA SER A 109 13.73 24.88 22.98
C SER A 109 13.80 24.37 24.43
N PRO A 110 14.64 24.99 25.28
CA PRO A 110 14.75 24.61 26.70
C PRO A 110 13.44 24.69 27.49
N ASP A 111 12.52 25.55 27.06
CA ASP A 111 11.19 25.71 27.65
C ASP A 111 10.14 24.74 27.07
N GLU A 112 10.57 23.84 26.17
CA GLU A 112 9.75 22.86 25.44
C GLU A 112 8.61 23.47 24.60
N LYS A 113 8.55 24.81 24.47
CA LYS A 113 7.49 25.48 23.73
C LYS A 113 7.72 25.54 22.22
N ASN A 114 8.98 25.41 21.79
CA ASN A 114 9.32 25.52 20.36
C ASN A 114 9.98 24.23 19.88
N ARG A 115 9.51 23.72 18.74
CA ARG A 115 10.08 22.56 18.07
C ARG A 115 10.29 22.89 16.60
N LEU A 116 11.49 22.67 16.10
CA LEU A 116 11.84 22.81 14.70
C LEU A 116 12.33 21.47 14.17
N SER A 117 11.75 21.02 13.09
CA SER A 117 12.22 19.86 12.32
C SER A 117 12.56 20.30 10.91
N ILE A 118 13.78 20.01 10.47
CA ILE A 118 14.22 20.19 9.07
C ILE A 118 14.59 18.81 8.52
N PHE A 119 14.13 18.48 7.35
CA PHE A 119 14.36 17.17 6.76
C PHE A 119 14.59 17.25 5.27
N ALA A 120 15.38 16.30 4.78
CA ALA A 120 15.55 16.01 3.36
C ALA A 120 15.60 14.50 3.16
N SER A 121 15.01 14.02 2.09
CA SER A 121 15.08 12.61 1.69
C SER A 121 15.15 12.49 0.18
N ALA A 122 15.78 11.42 -0.30
CA ALA A 122 15.78 11.07 -1.70
C ALA A 122 15.74 9.54 -1.86
N ALA A 123 15.07 9.09 -2.91
CA ALA A 123 15.08 7.70 -3.35
C ALA A 123 15.28 7.66 -4.86
N ASN A 124 16.22 6.84 -5.30
CA ASN A 124 16.45 6.55 -6.71
C ASN A 124 16.08 5.10 -6.99
N THR A 125 15.25 4.88 -8.01
CA THR A 125 14.85 3.56 -8.50
C THR A 125 15.32 3.39 -9.92
N ASP A 126 16.14 2.37 -10.15
CA ASP A 126 16.45 1.87 -11.49
C ASP A 126 15.72 0.54 -11.69
N ARG A 127 14.96 0.43 -12.77
CA ARG A 127 14.18 -0.77 -13.10
C ARG A 127 14.43 -1.21 -14.53
N ASP A 128 14.84 -2.45 -14.70
CA ASP A 128 14.78 -3.15 -15.97
C ASP A 128 13.50 -4.00 -15.99
N SER A 129 12.74 -3.94 -17.07
CA SER A 129 11.44 -4.62 -17.20
C SER A 129 11.34 -5.41 -18.49
N TYR A 130 10.51 -6.43 -18.47
CA TYR A 130 10.04 -7.17 -19.63
C TYR A 130 8.56 -7.49 -19.43
N TYR A 131 7.73 -7.11 -20.43
CA TYR A 131 6.30 -7.39 -20.40
C TYR A 131 5.85 -7.89 -21.77
N GLY A 132 5.47 -9.14 -21.89
CA GLY A 132 4.84 -9.58 -23.12
C GLY A 132 5.16 -10.99 -23.57
N PRO A 133 4.73 -11.32 -24.81
CA PRO A 133 5.02 -12.58 -25.46
C PRO A 133 6.48 -12.67 -25.89
N GLY A 134 7.04 -13.89 -25.89
CA GLY A 134 8.44 -14.15 -26.24
C GLY A 134 8.79 -14.05 -27.72
N ASN A 135 7.80 -13.93 -28.61
CA ASN A 135 8.02 -14.01 -30.06
C ASN A 135 8.68 -12.76 -30.68
N ASP A 136 8.81 -11.66 -29.92
CA ASP A 136 9.52 -10.46 -30.37
C ASP A 136 10.39 -9.89 -29.23
N PRO A 137 11.64 -10.35 -29.10
CA PRO A 137 12.50 -10.02 -27.98
C PRO A 137 12.82 -8.53 -27.86
N LEU A 138 12.73 -7.76 -28.94
CA LEU A 138 13.07 -6.34 -28.91
C LEU A 138 11.91 -5.48 -28.39
N LYS A 139 10.66 -5.93 -28.49
CA LYS A 139 9.50 -5.09 -28.16
C LYS A 139 9.19 -5.01 -26.67
N ALA A 140 9.42 -6.06 -25.92
CA ALA A 140 8.93 -6.18 -24.56
C ALA A 140 9.92 -5.70 -23.46
N TYR A 141 11.16 -5.37 -23.82
CA TYR A 141 12.13 -4.83 -22.88
C TYR A 141 11.94 -3.33 -22.64
N GLY A 142 12.07 -2.94 -21.39
CA GLY A 142 11.98 -1.54 -20.97
C GLY A 142 12.96 -1.19 -19.86
N LYS A 143 13.17 0.10 -19.72
CA LYS A 143 13.98 0.67 -18.64
C LYS A 143 13.29 1.87 -18.02
N THR A 144 13.21 1.87 -16.69
CA THR A 144 12.66 2.96 -15.90
C THR A 144 13.73 3.49 -14.96
N THR A 145 13.83 4.81 -14.86
CA THR A 145 14.56 5.49 -13.79
C THR A 145 13.62 6.48 -13.12
N ASP A 146 13.58 6.46 -11.80
CA ASP A 146 12.75 7.36 -11.01
C ASP A 146 13.55 7.93 -9.84
N LEU A 147 13.67 9.26 -9.79
CA LEU A 147 14.31 9.98 -8.69
C LEU A 147 13.27 10.83 -7.99
N THR A 148 12.88 10.40 -6.80
CA THR A 148 12.04 11.18 -5.89
C THR A 148 12.92 11.86 -4.85
N ALA A 149 12.75 13.17 -4.67
CA ALA A 149 13.43 13.94 -3.63
C ALA A 149 12.43 14.86 -2.91
N MET A 150 12.54 14.93 -1.60
CA MET A 150 11.68 15.76 -0.76
C MET A 150 12.52 16.49 0.28
N GLY A 151 12.19 17.76 0.54
CA GLY A 151 12.77 18.53 1.62
C GLY A 151 11.74 19.45 2.26
N GLY A 152 11.90 19.73 3.55
CA GLY A 152 10.95 20.58 4.23
C GLY A 152 11.42 21.03 5.60
N ALA A 153 10.68 21.98 6.15
CA ALA A 153 10.83 22.47 7.49
C ALA A 153 9.46 22.61 8.15
N GLN A 154 9.36 22.17 9.38
CA GLN A 154 8.18 22.28 10.22
C GLN A 154 8.55 22.92 11.53
N TYR A 155 7.76 23.93 11.94
CA TYR A 155 7.88 24.60 13.21
C TYR A 155 6.59 24.43 14.01
N VAL A 156 6.73 24.12 15.29
CA VAL A 156 5.60 24.02 16.24
C VAL A 156 5.87 24.96 17.39
N HIS A 157 4.89 25.80 17.73
CA HIS A 157 4.89 26.64 18.92
C HIS A 157 3.73 26.25 19.83
N THR A 158 4.06 25.95 21.10
CA THR A 158 3.08 25.63 22.12
C THR A 158 2.74 26.89 22.93
N PHE A 159 1.49 27.34 22.85
CA PHE A 159 0.94 28.41 23.65
C PHE A 159 0.35 27.88 24.95
N ASP A 160 0.68 28.47 26.08
CA ASP A 160 0.00 28.17 27.34
C ASP A 160 -1.50 28.48 27.26
N LYS A 161 -1.85 29.51 26.47
CA LYS A 161 -3.24 29.86 26.12
C LYS A 161 -3.25 30.66 24.83
N CYS A 162 -4.05 30.18 23.87
CA CYS A 162 -4.35 30.87 22.62
C CYS A 162 -5.87 30.96 22.47
N PHE A 163 -6.42 32.20 22.56
CA PHE A 163 -7.85 32.49 22.65
C PHE A 163 -8.48 31.92 23.91
N PHE A 164 -8.82 30.64 23.96
CA PHE A 164 -9.64 30.02 25.03
C PHE A 164 -9.00 28.81 25.69
N MET A 165 -8.02 28.16 25.05
CA MET A 165 -7.34 26.94 25.54
C MET A 165 -5.83 26.97 25.22
N PRO A 166 -5.01 26.13 25.90
CA PRO A 166 -3.68 25.81 25.41
C PRO A 166 -3.73 25.29 23.97
N SER A 167 -2.71 25.62 23.18
CA SER A 167 -2.69 25.13 21.78
C SER A 167 -1.29 24.95 21.24
N ASP A 168 -1.19 24.08 20.24
CA ASP A 168 -0.01 23.90 19.40
C ASP A 168 -0.28 24.48 18.01
N LEU A 169 0.43 25.53 17.63
CA LEU A 169 0.44 26.08 16.29
C LEU A 169 1.57 25.40 15.50
N THR A 170 1.20 24.75 14.41
CA THR A 170 2.15 24.11 13.50
C THR A 170 2.13 24.81 12.15
N ALA A 171 3.30 25.22 11.66
CA ALA A 171 3.50 25.75 10.32
C ALA A 171 4.62 24.98 9.61
N GLY A 172 4.53 24.83 8.31
CA GLY A 172 5.58 24.16 7.57
C GLY A 172 5.58 24.48 6.08
N LEU A 173 6.75 24.27 5.50
CA LEU A 173 7.01 24.37 4.07
C LEU A 173 7.62 23.06 3.59
N GLU A 174 7.20 22.60 2.42
CA GLU A 174 7.73 21.39 1.79
C GLU A 174 7.93 21.59 0.30
N TYR A 175 8.95 20.96 -0.22
CA TYR A 175 9.18 20.81 -1.64
C TYR A 175 9.34 19.33 -1.96
N ASN A 176 8.61 18.88 -2.98
CA ASN A 176 8.70 17.52 -3.50
C ASN A 176 9.02 17.59 -4.99
N ARG A 177 9.98 16.77 -5.42
CA ARG A 177 10.34 16.56 -6.81
C ARG A 177 10.37 15.08 -7.11
N ASP A 178 9.72 14.72 -8.22
CA ASP A 178 9.72 13.38 -8.79
C ASP A 178 10.13 13.49 -10.25
N ARG A 179 11.13 12.71 -10.67
CA ARG A 179 11.59 12.66 -12.05
C ARG A 179 11.59 11.23 -12.55
N LEU A 180 10.56 10.94 -13.32
CA LEU A 180 10.32 9.64 -13.94
C LEU A 180 10.76 9.68 -15.41
N LYS A 181 11.56 8.67 -15.80
CA LYS A 181 11.82 8.32 -17.20
C LYS A 181 11.53 6.85 -17.38
N ASP A 182 10.63 6.52 -18.29
CA ASP A 182 10.27 5.15 -18.63
C ASP A 182 10.28 4.96 -20.14
N ASN A 183 11.02 3.97 -20.60
CA ASN A 183 11.18 3.67 -22.01
C ASN A 183 10.87 2.20 -22.27
N MET A 184 9.92 1.95 -23.16
CA MET A 184 9.60 0.64 -23.73
C MET A 184 9.75 0.76 -25.25
N TRP A 185 10.97 0.58 -25.72
CA TRP A 185 11.35 0.94 -27.10
C TRP A 185 10.53 0.20 -28.17
N GLY A 186 10.28 -1.08 -28.00
CA GLY A 186 9.54 -1.86 -28.98
C GLY A 186 8.03 -1.56 -29.01
N TYR A 187 7.50 -0.95 -27.98
CA TYR A 187 6.12 -0.47 -27.93
C TYR A 187 6.01 1.04 -28.23
N ASP A 188 7.13 1.68 -28.60
CA ASP A 188 7.20 3.14 -28.82
C ASP A 188 6.53 3.94 -27.71
N ARG A 189 6.76 3.49 -26.45
CA ARG A 189 6.28 4.20 -25.26
C ARG A 189 7.45 4.86 -24.55
N HIS A 190 7.37 6.18 -24.48
CA HIS A 190 8.36 7.02 -23.82
C HIS A 190 7.67 7.97 -22.85
N THR A 191 7.98 7.85 -21.58
CA THR A 191 7.51 8.77 -20.54
C THR A 191 8.72 9.50 -19.96
N ASP A 192 8.77 10.82 -20.12
CA ASP A 192 9.72 11.70 -19.40
C ASP A 192 8.90 12.76 -18.66
N GLN A 193 8.79 12.61 -17.36
CA GLN A 193 7.96 13.45 -16.52
C GLN A 193 8.77 14.00 -15.37
N THR A 194 8.60 15.30 -15.10
CA THR A 194 9.10 15.92 -13.88
C THR A 194 7.94 16.57 -13.15
N VAL A 195 7.69 16.10 -11.95
CA VAL A 195 6.72 16.67 -11.00
C VAL A 195 7.48 17.54 -10.02
N ASN A 196 6.95 18.75 -9.76
CA ASN A 196 7.42 19.63 -8.70
C ASN A 196 6.21 20.13 -7.92
N ILE A 197 6.25 19.94 -6.59
CA ILE A 197 5.18 20.38 -5.70
C ILE A 197 5.79 21.28 -4.62
N TYR A 198 5.31 22.51 -4.56
CA TYR A 198 5.63 23.45 -3.48
C TYR A 198 4.43 23.53 -2.55
N SER A 199 4.66 23.33 -1.28
CA SER A 199 3.59 23.21 -0.29
C SER A 199 3.85 24.09 0.91
N ALA A 200 2.78 24.72 1.41
CA ALA A 200 2.77 25.41 2.68
C ALA A 200 1.56 24.97 3.49
N PHE A 201 1.73 24.76 4.78
CA PHE A 201 0.61 24.40 5.65
C PHE A 201 0.67 25.14 6.97
N LEU A 202 -0.52 25.38 7.52
CA LEU A 202 -0.73 25.97 8.82
C LEU A 202 -1.89 25.26 9.50
N GLN A 203 -1.71 24.93 10.78
CA GLN A 203 -2.76 24.37 11.62
C GLN A 203 -2.59 24.79 13.07
N ASN A 204 -3.69 24.87 13.79
CA ASN A 204 -3.68 25.02 15.23
C ASN A 204 -4.52 23.94 15.89
N GLU A 205 -3.99 23.32 16.94
CA GLU A 205 -4.70 22.36 17.77
C GLU A 205 -4.86 22.91 19.19
N TRP A 206 -6.08 23.28 19.54
CA TRP A 206 -6.47 23.61 20.93
C TRP A 206 -6.80 22.32 21.66
N LYS A 207 -6.20 22.10 22.81
CA LYS A 207 -6.40 20.84 23.54
C LYS A 207 -6.36 20.99 25.04
N ASN A 208 -7.22 20.22 25.69
CA ASN A 208 -7.19 19.90 27.10
C ASN A 208 -7.64 18.45 27.32
N ASP A 209 -7.83 18.00 28.53
CA ASP A 209 -8.23 16.62 28.84
C ASP A 209 -9.57 16.24 28.22
N ARG A 210 -10.50 17.19 28.11
CA ARG A 210 -11.87 16.96 27.64
C ARG A 210 -12.07 17.27 26.16
N TRP A 211 -11.42 18.30 25.63
CA TRP A 211 -11.61 18.79 24.26
C TRP A 211 -10.31 18.80 23.48
N GLY A 212 -10.40 18.52 22.21
CA GLY A 212 -9.35 18.77 21.23
C GLY A 212 -10.00 19.31 19.96
N ILE A 213 -9.55 20.48 19.50
CA ILE A 213 -10.06 21.13 18.28
C ILE A 213 -8.86 21.42 17.41
N LEU A 214 -8.80 20.80 16.23
CA LEU A 214 -7.79 21.08 15.24
C LEU A 214 -8.44 21.70 14.01
N ILE A 215 -7.89 22.82 13.57
CA ILE A 215 -8.25 23.45 12.30
C ILE A 215 -6.95 23.75 11.56
N GLY A 216 -6.91 23.43 10.28
CA GLY A 216 -5.74 23.68 9.47
C GLY A 216 -6.04 23.61 7.97
N GLY A 217 -5.04 24.00 7.20
CA GLY A 217 -5.10 23.93 5.75
C GLY A 217 -3.70 23.83 5.14
N ARG A 218 -3.67 23.28 3.95
CA ARG A 218 -2.48 23.13 3.13
C ARG A 218 -2.74 23.74 1.76
N LEU A 219 -1.77 24.45 1.26
CA LEU A 219 -1.71 24.99 -0.10
C LEU A 219 -0.64 24.22 -0.86
N ASP A 220 -1.01 23.65 -2.00
CA ASP A 220 -0.11 22.93 -2.88
C ASP A 220 -0.09 23.57 -4.27
N LYS A 221 1.09 23.94 -4.76
CA LYS A 221 1.32 24.31 -6.16
C LYS A 221 2.05 23.18 -6.86
N HIS A 222 1.30 22.46 -7.67
CA HIS A 222 1.78 21.35 -8.50
C HIS A 222 2.02 21.88 -9.91
N ASN A 223 3.17 21.55 -10.55
CA ASN A 223 3.49 22.06 -11.87
C ASN A 223 2.59 21.55 -13.01
N MET A 224 1.88 20.43 -12.78
CA MET A 224 0.93 19.86 -13.75
C MET A 224 -0.53 20.29 -13.50
N VAL A 225 -0.77 21.17 -12.54
CA VAL A 225 -2.09 21.70 -12.19
C VAL A 225 -2.04 23.22 -12.24
N ASP A 226 -2.96 23.84 -12.99
CA ASP A 226 -2.94 25.29 -13.22
C ASP A 226 -3.15 26.11 -11.96
N ASN A 227 -4.06 25.64 -11.09
CA ASN A 227 -4.43 26.34 -9.87
C ASN A 227 -3.65 25.85 -8.65
N VAL A 228 -3.52 26.71 -7.65
CA VAL A 228 -3.12 26.31 -6.31
C VAL A 228 -4.26 25.50 -5.67
N ILE A 229 -3.93 24.35 -5.14
CA ILE A 229 -4.90 23.47 -4.49
C ILE A 229 -4.91 23.77 -3.00
N PHE A 230 -6.10 24.05 -2.47
CA PHE A 230 -6.31 24.23 -1.03
C PHE A 230 -6.97 23.00 -0.43
N SER A 231 -6.32 22.41 0.57
CA SER A 231 -6.75 21.20 1.28
C SER A 231 -7.03 21.55 2.76
N PRO A 232 -8.27 21.91 3.13
CA PRO A 232 -8.65 22.14 4.53
C PRO A 232 -8.80 20.83 5.29
N ARG A 233 -8.56 20.92 6.62
CA ARG A 233 -8.86 19.86 7.57
C ARG A 233 -9.37 20.42 8.89
N ALA A 234 -10.26 19.66 9.53
CA ALA A 234 -10.77 19.97 10.86
C ALA A 234 -11.02 18.67 11.64
N ASN A 235 -10.63 18.63 12.90
CA ASN A 235 -10.92 17.53 13.80
C ASN A 235 -11.47 18.09 15.11
N LEU A 236 -12.50 17.43 15.63
CA LEU A 236 -13.05 17.67 16.94
C LEU A 236 -12.98 16.39 17.75
N ARG A 237 -12.34 16.46 18.92
CA ARG A 237 -12.33 15.39 19.92
C ARG A 237 -13.07 15.86 21.16
N PHE A 238 -13.92 15.00 21.68
CA PHE A 238 -14.60 15.21 22.95
C PHE A 238 -14.53 13.96 23.82
N ASN A 239 -13.97 14.10 25.02
CA ASN A 239 -13.90 13.05 26.02
C ASN A 239 -14.93 13.35 27.11
N PRO A 240 -16.17 12.83 27.04
CA PRO A 240 -17.17 13.02 28.09
C PRO A 240 -16.71 12.41 29.44
N THR A 241 -15.94 11.33 29.35
CA THR A 241 -15.27 10.66 30.46
C THR A 241 -13.85 10.25 30.05
N GLN A 242 -13.04 9.78 31.00
CA GLN A 242 -11.70 9.25 30.69
C GLN A 242 -11.73 7.99 29.81
N ASN A 243 -12.87 7.32 29.75
CA ASN A 243 -13.04 6.04 29.06
C ASN A 243 -13.79 6.15 27.72
N ILE A 244 -14.27 7.33 27.36
CA ILE A 244 -15.02 7.56 26.12
C ILE A 244 -14.37 8.69 25.35
N ASN A 245 -14.01 8.42 24.10
CA ASN A 245 -13.43 9.37 23.17
C ASN A 245 -14.34 9.45 21.92
N LEU A 246 -14.93 10.61 21.72
CA LEU A 246 -15.74 10.92 20.53
C LEU A 246 -14.93 11.79 19.59
N ARG A 247 -14.95 11.48 18.29
CA ARG A 247 -14.23 12.25 17.26
C ARG A 247 -15.09 12.52 16.06
N LEU A 248 -14.95 13.73 15.52
CA LEU A 248 -15.45 14.12 14.21
C LEU A 248 -14.25 14.61 13.40
N SER A 249 -14.15 14.19 12.16
CA SER A 249 -13.05 14.57 11.28
C SER A 249 -13.59 14.97 9.91
N TYR A 250 -12.98 16.00 9.36
CA TYR A 250 -13.13 16.42 7.97
C TYR A 250 -11.75 16.64 7.37
N SER A 251 -11.54 16.14 6.14
CA SER A 251 -10.34 16.42 5.37
C SER A 251 -10.64 16.43 3.89
N SER A 252 -9.89 17.22 3.13
CA SER A 252 -9.87 17.15 1.67
C SER A 252 -8.48 16.79 1.17
N GLY A 253 -8.41 16.22 -0.04
CA GLY A 253 -7.18 15.83 -0.71
C GLY A 253 -7.36 15.83 -2.22
N PHE A 254 -6.27 15.59 -2.93
CA PHE A 254 -6.26 15.50 -4.38
C PHE A 254 -5.26 14.45 -4.87
N ARG A 255 -5.47 14.00 -6.11
CA ARG A 255 -4.51 13.20 -6.90
C ARG A 255 -4.22 13.96 -8.20
N ALA A 256 -2.97 14.30 -8.42
CA ALA A 256 -2.57 15.06 -9.60
C ALA A 256 -2.57 14.20 -10.88
N PRO A 257 -2.67 14.82 -12.07
CA PRO A 257 -2.70 14.12 -13.37
C PRO A 257 -1.30 13.72 -13.83
N GLN A 258 -0.52 13.07 -12.96
CA GLN A 258 0.81 12.56 -13.25
C GLN A 258 0.77 11.08 -13.64
N ALA A 259 1.86 10.56 -14.21
CA ALA A 259 2.04 9.13 -14.41
C ALA A 259 2.26 8.44 -13.05
N PHE A 260 1.64 7.29 -12.89
CA PHE A 260 1.79 6.42 -11.74
C PHE A 260 2.39 5.09 -12.18
N ASP A 261 2.83 4.26 -11.23
CA ASP A 261 3.42 2.95 -11.54
C ASP A 261 2.47 2.05 -12.35
N GLU A 262 1.17 2.13 -12.07
CA GLU A 262 0.13 1.42 -12.84
C GLU A 262 0.07 1.81 -14.32
N ASP A 263 0.46 3.05 -14.68
CA ASP A 263 0.51 3.50 -16.08
C ASP A 263 1.71 2.92 -16.83
N MET A 264 2.71 2.45 -16.09
CA MET A 264 3.91 1.84 -16.65
C MET A 264 3.79 0.32 -16.82
N HIS A 265 2.77 -0.29 -16.23
CA HIS A 265 2.44 -1.69 -16.45
C HIS A 265 1.86 -1.89 -17.86
N ILE A 266 2.27 -2.96 -18.52
CA ILE A 266 1.71 -3.38 -19.80
C ILE A 266 0.92 -4.65 -19.57
N GLU A 267 -0.36 -4.56 -19.87
CA GLU A 267 -1.23 -5.74 -19.83
C GLU A 267 -1.02 -6.58 -21.09
N ASN A 268 -0.95 -7.88 -20.90
CA ASN A 268 -0.98 -8.85 -21.99
C ASN A 268 -2.16 -9.80 -21.77
N VAL A 269 -3.15 -9.70 -22.62
CA VAL A 269 -4.35 -10.54 -22.58
C VAL A 269 -4.51 -11.22 -23.92
N GLY A 270 -4.37 -12.56 -23.94
CA GLY A 270 -4.50 -13.34 -25.15
C GLY A 270 -3.53 -12.94 -26.27
N GLY A 271 -2.30 -12.61 -25.90
CA GLY A 271 -1.28 -12.19 -26.85
C GLY A 271 -1.42 -10.75 -27.37
N THR A 272 -2.44 -10.00 -26.95
CA THR A 272 -2.59 -8.58 -27.29
C THR A 272 -2.05 -7.72 -26.17
N VAL A 273 -1.20 -6.79 -26.55
CA VAL A 273 -0.60 -5.81 -25.64
C VAL A 273 -1.54 -4.62 -25.45
N ALA A 274 -1.78 -4.23 -24.21
CA ALA A 274 -2.53 -3.04 -23.88
C ALA A 274 -1.72 -2.14 -22.95
N MET A 275 -1.70 -0.84 -23.24
CA MET A 275 -1.02 0.17 -22.43
C MET A 275 -1.95 1.30 -22.04
N ILE A 276 -1.62 1.99 -20.95
CA ILE A 276 -2.38 3.14 -20.46
C ILE A 276 -1.71 4.42 -20.97
N GLU A 277 -2.52 5.31 -21.56
CA GLU A 277 -2.09 6.68 -21.90
C GLU A 277 -2.96 7.71 -21.19
N ARG A 278 -2.36 8.79 -20.71
CA ARG A 278 -3.07 9.88 -20.05
C ARG A 278 -3.68 10.80 -21.08
N ALA A 279 -4.95 11.15 -20.91
CA ALA A 279 -5.60 12.17 -21.72
C ALA A 279 -4.92 13.52 -21.52
N LYS A 280 -4.76 14.30 -22.62
CA LYS A 280 -4.09 15.61 -22.60
C LYS A 280 -4.77 16.64 -21.68
N ASN A 281 -6.07 16.48 -21.45
CA ASN A 281 -6.90 17.36 -20.62
C ASN A 281 -7.22 16.77 -19.25
N LEU A 282 -6.45 15.80 -18.77
CA LEU A 282 -6.66 15.17 -17.47
C LEU A 282 -6.49 16.21 -16.35
N LYS A 283 -7.53 16.37 -15.51
CA LYS A 283 -7.55 17.26 -14.35
C LYS A 283 -7.24 16.45 -13.09
N GLU A 284 -6.93 17.16 -12.00
CA GLU A 284 -6.75 16.53 -10.70
C GLU A 284 -8.07 15.90 -10.17
N GLU A 285 -7.98 14.68 -9.65
CA GLU A 285 -9.03 14.05 -8.87
C GLU A 285 -9.06 14.67 -7.47
N LYS A 286 -10.24 14.95 -6.93
CA LYS A 286 -10.41 15.55 -5.58
C LYS A 286 -11.22 14.64 -4.66
N SER A 287 -10.88 14.70 -3.38
CA SER A 287 -11.59 13.98 -2.34
C SER A 287 -12.03 14.89 -1.19
N GLN A 288 -13.18 14.58 -0.61
CA GLN A 288 -13.68 15.14 0.64
C GLN A 288 -14.12 13.98 1.53
N SER A 289 -13.55 13.90 2.72
CA SER A 289 -13.80 12.80 3.66
C SER A 289 -14.34 13.34 4.97
N PHE A 290 -15.38 12.69 5.48
CA PHE A 290 -15.98 12.92 6.79
C PHE A 290 -15.94 11.60 7.56
N SER A 291 -15.55 11.64 8.83
CA SER A 291 -15.74 10.50 9.73
C SER A 291 -16.22 10.94 11.10
N ALA A 292 -16.95 10.03 11.75
CA ALA A 292 -17.41 10.16 13.13
C ALA A 292 -17.14 8.86 13.85
N SER A 293 -16.46 8.92 15.00
CA SER A 293 -16.15 7.72 15.77
C SER A 293 -16.40 7.89 17.26
N ALA A 294 -16.73 6.77 17.90
CA ALA A 294 -16.80 6.62 19.34
C ALA A 294 -15.88 5.45 19.76
N ASP A 295 -14.91 5.75 20.60
CA ASP A 295 -13.94 4.80 21.12
C ASP A 295 -14.14 4.70 22.64
N MET A 296 -14.45 3.49 23.11
CA MET A 296 -14.91 3.22 24.47
C MET A 296 -14.01 2.18 25.12
N TYR A 297 -13.47 2.51 26.27
CA TYR A 297 -12.63 1.66 27.09
C TYR A 297 -13.39 1.24 28.36
N HIS A 298 -13.34 -0.02 28.71
CA HIS A 298 -13.93 -0.48 29.95
C HIS A 298 -13.10 -1.60 30.58
N ARG A 299 -13.09 -1.63 31.91
CA ARG A 299 -12.44 -2.69 32.69
C ARG A 299 -13.48 -3.43 33.53
N PHE A 300 -13.67 -4.72 33.24
CA PHE A 300 -14.53 -5.62 33.99
C PHE A 300 -13.65 -6.58 34.81
N GLY A 301 -13.34 -6.21 36.05
CA GLY A 301 -12.43 -7.00 36.87
C GLY A 301 -11.06 -7.14 36.21
N VAL A 302 -10.70 -8.35 35.79
CA VAL A 302 -9.42 -8.68 35.13
C VAL A 302 -9.45 -8.49 33.61
N PHE A 303 -10.62 -8.27 33.03
CA PHE A 303 -10.78 -8.03 31.61
C PHE A 303 -10.60 -6.55 31.27
N GLN A 304 -9.80 -6.25 30.28
CA GLN A 304 -9.71 -4.94 29.67
C GLN A 304 -10.36 -5.01 28.29
N THR A 305 -11.27 -4.08 28.02
CA THR A 305 -12.03 -4.05 26.77
C THR A 305 -11.92 -2.70 26.11
N ASN A 306 -11.91 -2.71 24.77
CA ASN A 306 -12.04 -1.53 23.96
C ASN A 306 -13.04 -1.82 22.84
N PHE A 307 -13.93 -0.90 22.59
CA PHE A 307 -14.89 -0.96 21.49
C PHE A 307 -14.86 0.34 20.71
N LEU A 308 -14.65 0.24 19.40
CA LEU A 308 -14.69 1.35 18.46
C LEU A 308 -15.84 1.15 17.48
N ILE A 309 -16.59 2.22 17.27
CA ILE A 309 -17.53 2.36 16.15
C ILE A 309 -17.14 3.60 15.37
N GLU A 310 -17.02 3.47 14.04
CA GLU A 310 -16.71 4.58 13.13
C GLU A 310 -17.60 4.54 11.90
N GLY A 311 -18.30 5.65 11.64
CA GLY A 311 -18.96 5.91 10.38
C GLY A 311 -18.10 6.81 9.51
N PHE A 312 -17.99 6.52 8.21
CA PHE A 312 -17.23 7.33 7.26
C PHE A 312 -17.98 7.57 5.96
N TYR A 313 -17.69 8.70 5.35
CA TYR A 313 -18.19 9.09 4.03
C TYR A 313 -17.09 9.84 3.27
N THR A 314 -16.76 9.36 2.08
CA THR A 314 -15.81 10.01 1.16
C THR A 314 -16.48 10.24 -0.17
N ARG A 315 -16.43 11.49 -0.65
CA ARG A 315 -16.83 11.86 -2.00
C ARG A 315 -15.59 12.09 -2.84
N LEU A 316 -15.56 11.51 -4.04
CA LEU A 316 -14.56 11.73 -5.07
C LEU A 316 -15.20 12.49 -6.23
N THR A 317 -14.46 13.43 -6.81
CA THR A 317 -14.84 14.15 -8.01
C THR A 317 -13.74 14.07 -9.04
N ASP A 318 -14.09 14.10 -10.32
CA ASP A 318 -13.13 13.96 -11.44
C ASP A 318 -12.28 12.67 -11.31
N VAL A 319 -12.92 11.55 -10.94
CA VAL A 319 -12.25 10.27 -10.65
C VAL A 319 -11.50 9.77 -11.88
N PHE A 320 -10.27 9.31 -11.70
CA PHE A 320 -9.50 8.71 -12.79
C PHE A 320 -10.09 7.35 -13.16
N VAL A 321 -10.49 7.22 -14.41
CA VAL A 321 -11.02 6.00 -15.00
C VAL A 321 -10.26 5.66 -16.27
N LEU A 322 -10.22 4.38 -16.62
CA LEU A 322 -9.77 3.92 -17.92
C LEU A 322 -10.97 3.91 -18.84
N GLY A 323 -10.83 4.58 -19.99
CA GLY A 323 -11.83 4.60 -21.03
C GLY A 323 -11.75 3.38 -21.96
N GLU A 324 -12.58 3.40 -23.00
CA GLU A 324 -12.62 2.36 -24.02
C GLU A 324 -11.26 2.18 -24.69
N PRO A 325 -10.74 0.94 -24.77
CA PRO A 325 -9.52 0.66 -25.50
C PRO A 325 -9.69 0.93 -27.00
N TYR A 326 -8.69 1.50 -27.64
CA TYR A 326 -8.64 1.63 -29.09
C TYR A 326 -7.32 1.10 -29.65
N ASP A 327 -7.34 0.59 -30.88
CA ASP A 327 -6.11 0.16 -31.57
C ASP A 327 -5.34 1.39 -32.06
N ARG A 328 -4.07 1.49 -31.69
CA ARG A 328 -3.17 2.57 -32.13
C ARG A 328 -2.80 2.46 -33.61
N GLY A 329 -3.08 1.33 -34.26
CA GLY A 329 -2.78 1.04 -35.66
C GLY A 329 -1.57 0.14 -35.88
N ASP A 330 -0.94 -0.32 -34.80
CA ASP A 330 0.20 -1.25 -34.81
C ASP A 330 -0.08 -2.55 -34.01
N GLY A 331 -1.35 -2.81 -33.70
CA GLY A 331 -1.80 -3.97 -32.92
C GLY A 331 -1.67 -3.79 -31.41
N ILE A 332 -1.34 -2.59 -30.94
CA ILE A 332 -1.28 -2.23 -29.53
C ILE A 332 -2.56 -1.52 -29.14
N LEU A 333 -3.24 -2.02 -28.13
CA LEU A 333 -4.40 -1.36 -27.56
C LEU A 333 -3.97 -0.25 -26.59
N VAL A 334 -4.61 0.90 -26.69
CA VAL A 334 -4.44 2.03 -25.78
C VAL A 334 -5.69 2.23 -24.96
N LYS A 335 -5.54 2.21 -23.63
CA LYS A 335 -6.59 2.53 -22.66
C LYS A 335 -6.39 3.98 -22.20
N PRO A 336 -7.20 4.95 -22.65
CA PRO A 336 -7.04 6.34 -22.23
C PRO A 336 -7.44 6.53 -20.77
N ARG A 337 -6.56 7.10 -19.96
CA ARG A 337 -6.90 7.55 -18.61
C ARG A 337 -7.50 8.93 -18.68
N SER A 338 -8.74 9.07 -18.26
CA SER A 338 -9.49 10.33 -18.27
C SER A 338 -10.21 10.57 -16.94
N ASN A 339 -10.78 11.76 -16.77
CA ASN A 339 -11.69 12.03 -15.66
C ASN A 339 -13.05 11.42 -15.96
N GLY A 340 -13.53 10.59 -15.08
CA GLY A 340 -14.86 9.96 -15.13
C GLY A 340 -15.84 10.60 -14.16
N PRO A 341 -16.99 9.95 -13.95
CA PRO A 341 -18.01 10.42 -13.04
C PRO A 341 -17.48 10.45 -11.60
N GLY A 342 -18.09 11.29 -10.76
CA GLY A 342 -17.81 11.26 -9.33
C GLY A 342 -18.08 9.90 -8.70
N ALA A 343 -17.53 9.68 -7.51
CA ALA A 343 -17.76 8.44 -6.77
C ALA A 343 -17.99 8.72 -5.29
N LYS A 344 -18.63 7.79 -4.61
CA LYS A 344 -18.92 7.83 -3.18
C LYS A 344 -18.52 6.51 -2.53
N VAL A 345 -17.83 6.64 -1.39
CA VAL A 345 -17.52 5.52 -0.51
C VAL A 345 -18.06 5.86 0.87
N MET A 346 -18.90 5.02 1.43
CA MET A 346 -19.46 5.21 2.77
C MET A 346 -19.53 3.88 3.50
N GLY A 347 -19.40 3.91 4.80
CA GLY A 347 -19.46 2.68 5.57
C GLY A 347 -19.46 2.87 7.07
N LEU A 348 -19.49 1.73 7.74
CA LEU A 348 -19.43 1.59 9.18
C LEU A 348 -18.35 0.56 9.52
N THR A 349 -17.44 0.93 10.40
CA THR A 349 -16.43 0.02 10.97
C THR A 349 -16.76 -0.21 12.45
N LEU A 350 -16.74 -1.47 12.85
CA LEU A 350 -16.85 -1.92 14.24
C LEU A 350 -15.57 -2.65 14.61
N GLU A 351 -14.93 -2.26 15.70
CA GLU A 351 -13.79 -2.99 16.28
C GLU A 351 -14.03 -3.30 17.75
N GLY A 352 -13.62 -4.50 18.15
CA GLY A 352 -13.61 -4.93 19.53
C GLY A 352 -12.27 -5.52 19.95
N LYS A 353 -11.78 -5.14 21.13
CA LYS A 353 -10.56 -5.69 21.73
C LYS A 353 -10.88 -6.15 23.14
N VAL A 354 -10.40 -7.33 23.48
CA VAL A 354 -10.52 -7.90 24.83
C VAL A 354 -9.17 -8.48 25.24
N ALA A 355 -8.68 -8.09 26.40
CA ALA A 355 -7.53 -8.69 27.02
C ALA A 355 -7.93 -9.28 28.38
N TYR A 356 -7.57 -10.54 28.60
CA TYR A 356 -7.68 -11.23 29.87
C TYR A 356 -6.29 -11.41 30.47
N LEU A 357 -5.95 -10.61 31.46
CA LEU A 357 -4.60 -10.51 32.03
C LEU A 357 -3.54 -10.37 30.90
N SER A 358 -2.41 -11.05 31.04
CA SER A 358 -1.40 -11.21 29.97
C SER A 358 -1.56 -12.54 29.19
N ILE A 359 -2.65 -13.27 29.42
CA ILE A 359 -2.83 -14.66 28.95
C ILE A 359 -3.54 -14.71 27.60
N LEU A 360 -4.59 -13.90 27.44
CA LEU A 360 -5.40 -13.92 26.22
C LEU A 360 -5.67 -12.49 25.71
N GLN A 361 -5.40 -12.25 24.45
CA GLN A 361 -5.77 -11.03 23.76
C GLN A 361 -6.54 -11.39 22.49
N ILE A 362 -7.69 -10.77 22.30
CA ILE A 362 -8.53 -10.94 21.11
C ILE A 362 -8.84 -9.56 20.55
N GLN A 363 -8.72 -9.39 19.25
CA GLN A 363 -9.15 -8.23 18.51
C GLN A 363 -9.91 -8.68 17.27
N ALA A 364 -11.05 -8.06 17.00
CA ALA A 364 -11.82 -8.28 15.79
C ALA A 364 -12.33 -6.97 15.22
N GLY A 365 -12.38 -6.85 13.91
CA GLY A 365 -12.91 -5.71 13.19
C GLY A 365 -13.78 -6.17 12.02
N LEU A 366 -14.86 -5.43 11.78
CA LEU A 366 -15.77 -5.64 10.65
C LEU A 366 -16.11 -4.30 10.02
N THR A 367 -15.94 -4.19 8.71
CA THR A 367 -16.35 -3.03 7.93
C THR A 367 -17.47 -3.42 6.95
N LEU A 368 -18.53 -2.64 6.98
CA LEU A 368 -19.63 -2.66 6.03
C LEU A 368 -19.56 -1.39 5.20
N GLN A 369 -19.40 -1.50 3.89
CA GLN A 369 -19.23 -0.34 3.03
C GLN A 369 -20.03 -0.44 1.74
N ARG A 370 -20.23 0.72 1.13
CA ARG A 370 -20.79 0.86 -0.20
C ARG A 370 -19.92 1.81 -1.01
N SER A 371 -19.35 1.31 -2.13
CA SER A 371 -18.49 2.07 -3.05
C SER A 371 -19.15 2.14 -4.41
N ARG A 372 -19.49 3.35 -4.89
CA ARG A 372 -20.26 3.51 -6.14
C ARG A 372 -19.86 4.78 -6.88
N TYR A 373 -19.84 4.69 -8.20
CA TYR A 373 -19.88 5.83 -9.09
C TYR A 373 -21.24 6.55 -9.02
N ASP A 374 -21.27 7.84 -9.24
CA ASP A 374 -22.50 8.63 -9.33
C ASP A 374 -23.32 8.19 -10.54
N GLU A 375 -22.68 7.89 -11.66
CA GLU A 375 -23.26 7.36 -12.89
C GLU A 375 -22.65 6.00 -13.23
N PRO A 376 -23.36 5.13 -13.99
CA PRO A 376 -22.79 3.88 -14.45
C PRO A 376 -21.55 4.13 -15.32
N HIS A 377 -20.47 3.42 -15.06
CA HIS A 377 -19.23 3.48 -15.84
C HIS A 377 -19.07 2.20 -16.67
N LYS A 378 -18.73 2.35 -17.94
CA LYS A 378 -18.40 1.29 -18.87
C LYS A 378 -16.88 1.20 -18.96
N TRP A 379 -16.34 0.04 -18.68
CA TRP A 379 -14.90 -0.19 -18.76
C TRP A 379 -14.45 -0.88 -20.08
N HIS A 380 -15.44 -1.40 -20.85
CA HIS A 380 -15.28 -2.00 -22.17
C HIS A 380 -16.62 -1.94 -22.91
N ASP A 381 -16.59 -1.87 -24.25
CA ASP A 381 -17.81 -1.72 -25.07
C ASP A 381 -18.80 -2.88 -24.89
N ASP A 382 -18.30 -4.11 -24.78
CA ASP A 382 -19.12 -5.30 -24.59
C ASP A 382 -19.52 -5.54 -23.13
N ALA A 383 -18.93 -4.79 -22.19
CA ALA A 383 -19.23 -4.94 -20.79
C ALA A 383 -20.49 -4.15 -20.37
N PRO A 384 -21.27 -4.65 -19.41
CA PRO A 384 -22.34 -3.88 -18.82
C PRO A 384 -21.79 -2.66 -18.07
N ALA A 385 -22.49 -1.53 -18.17
CA ALA A 385 -22.15 -0.35 -17.38
C ALA A 385 -22.46 -0.59 -15.91
N GLU A 386 -21.49 -0.38 -15.03
CA GLU A 386 -21.58 -0.67 -13.61
C GLU A 386 -21.48 0.59 -12.75
N LYS A 387 -22.34 0.71 -11.74
CA LYS A 387 -22.20 1.74 -10.71
C LYS A 387 -21.26 1.33 -9.59
N LYS A 388 -21.06 0.03 -9.37
CA LYS A 388 -20.20 -0.48 -8.33
C LYS A 388 -18.73 -0.33 -8.74
N ILE A 389 -17.91 0.18 -7.84
CA ILE A 389 -16.47 0.24 -8.05
C ILE A 389 -15.90 -1.18 -7.99
N PHE A 390 -15.13 -1.55 -9.01
CA PHE A 390 -14.51 -2.87 -9.09
C PHE A 390 -13.48 -3.09 -7.98
N ARG A 391 -13.23 -4.34 -7.63
CA ARG A 391 -12.25 -4.81 -6.63
C ARG A 391 -12.46 -4.20 -5.23
N THR A 392 -13.70 -3.80 -4.91
CA THR A 392 -14.09 -3.25 -3.61
C THR A 392 -15.17 -4.12 -2.98
N PRO A 393 -14.84 -4.93 -1.96
CA PRO A 393 -15.84 -5.73 -1.24
C PRO A 393 -16.76 -4.83 -0.40
N ASP A 394 -18.06 -5.17 -0.35
CA ASP A 394 -19.02 -4.44 0.50
C ASP A 394 -18.89 -4.79 1.99
N THR A 395 -18.25 -5.93 2.29
CA THR A 395 -18.05 -6.39 3.66
C THR A 395 -16.67 -7.02 3.76
N TYR A 396 -15.89 -6.60 4.74
CA TYR A 396 -14.60 -7.23 5.05
C TYR A 396 -14.29 -7.07 6.54
N GLY A 397 -13.40 -7.92 7.03
CA GLY A 397 -13.05 -7.88 8.43
C GLY A 397 -11.85 -8.73 8.75
N TYR A 398 -11.43 -8.65 9.99
CA TYR A 398 -10.32 -9.44 10.50
C TYR A 398 -10.55 -9.83 11.94
N PHE A 399 -9.84 -10.84 12.39
CA PHE A 399 -9.63 -11.08 13.81
C PHE A 399 -8.21 -11.56 14.07
N THR A 400 -7.72 -11.28 15.27
CA THR A 400 -6.51 -11.84 15.82
C THR A 400 -6.78 -12.31 17.24
N ALA A 401 -6.20 -13.45 17.62
CA ALA A 401 -6.22 -13.94 18.99
C ALA A 401 -4.82 -14.44 19.35
N THR A 402 -4.31 -13.99 20.50
CA THR A 402 -3.04 -14.48 21.04
C THR A 402 -3.30 -15.06 22.41
N TYR A 403 -2.94 -16.32 22.57
CA TYR A 403 -3.07 -17.07 23.81
C TYR A 403 -1.69 -17.50 24.31
N THR A 404 -1.34 -17.07 25.51
CA THR A 404 -0.06 -17.35 26.19
C THR A 404 -0.32 -18.11 27.49
N PRO A 405 -0.60 -19.42 27.41
CA PRO A 405 -0.95 -20.22 28.59
C PRO A 405 0.17 -20.28 29.62
N ILE A 406 1.39 -20.28 29.17
CA ILE A 406 2.62 -20.23 29.97
C ILE A 406 3.60 -19.26 29.30
N LYS A 407 4.47 -18.62 30.06
CA LYS A 407 5.39 -17.58 29.55
C LYS A 407 6.13 -17.91 28.24
N PRO A 408 6.69 -19.15 28.09
CA PRO A 408 7.45 -19.43 26.85
C PRO A 408 6.57 -19.80 25.65
N LEU A 409 5.27 -20.12 25.81
CA LEU A 409 4.41 -20.59 24.72
C LEU A 409 3.40 -19.53 24.30
N SER A 410 3.42 -19.19 23.03
CA SER A 410 2.44 -18.31 22.38
C SER A 410 1.74 -19.03 21.24
N ILE A 411 0.42 -18.98 21.23
CA ILE A 411 -0.46 -19.48 20.17
C ILE A 411 -1.19 -18.28 19.59
N ALA A 412 -0.97 -18.01 18.30
CA ALA A 412 -1.62 -16.91 17.62
C ALA A 412 -2.53 -17.42 16.51
N LEU A 413 -3.73 -16.88 16.46
CA LEU A 413 -4.69 -17.04 15.37
C LEU A 413 -4.84 -15.69 14.66
N SER A 414 -4.89 -15.71 13.34
CA SER A 414 -5.20 -14.54 12.54
C SER A 414 -6.17 -14.92 11.43
N GLY A 415 -7.22 -14.14 11.26
CA GLY A 415 -8.22 -14.39 10.22
C GLY A 415 -8.54 -13.11 9.46
N THR A 416 -8.68 -13.24 8.14
CA THR A 416 -9.14 -12.16 7.27
C THR A 416 -10.35 -12.65 6.48
N TYR A 417 -11.44 -11.89 6.55
CA TYR A 417 -12.64 -12.12 5.78
C TYR A 417 -12.77 -11.07 4.69
N THR A 418 -12.92 -11.50 3.44
CA THR A 418 -13.21 -10.66 2.29
C THR A 418 -14.53 -11.10 1.67
N GLY A 419 -15.50 -10.20 1.69
CA GLY A 419 -16.80 -10.41 1.06
C GLY A 419 -16.71 -10.45 -0.47
N ARG A 420 -17.85 -10.67 -1.11
CA ARG A 420 -17.94 -10.66 -2.57
C ARG A 420 -17.66 -9.27 -3.12
N MET A 421 -16.90 -9.21 -4.20
CA MET A 421 -16.62 -7.99 -4.96
C MET A 421 -16.85 -8.25 -6.45
N LEU A 422 -16.97 -7.18 -7.22
CA LEU A 422 -17.04 -7.23 -8.66
C LEU A 422 -15.62 -7.10 -9.23
N VAL A 423 -15.24 -7.97 -10.16
CA VAL A 423 -13.95 -7.92 -10.85
C VAL A 423 -14.17 -7.97 -12.36
N GLN A 424 -13.27 -7.35 -13.08
CA GLN A 424 -13.24 -7.35 -14.54
C GLN A 424 -12.56 -8.63 -15.02
N ARG A 425 -13.04 -9.22 -16.11
CA ARG A 425 -12.44 -10.34 -16.82
C ARG A 425 -12.60 -10.15 -18.32
N MET A 426 -11.53 -10.40 -19.05
CA MET A 426 -11.55 -10.54 -20.50
C MET A 426 -11.54 -12.03 -20.83
N ASP A 427 -12.73 -12.59 -21.10
CA ASP A 427 -12.84 -13.97 -21.52
C ASP A 427 -12.40 -14.10 -22.99
N ILE A 428 -11.45 -14.99 -23.24
CA ILE A 428 -10.96 -15.29 -24.58
C ILE A 428 -11.50 -16.67 -24.94
N THR A 429 -12.56 -16.68 -25.72
CA THR A 429 -13.14 -17.93 -26.19
C THR A 429 -12.16 -18.65 -27.12
N ALA A 430 -11.64 -19.77 -26.63
CA ALA A 430 -10.66 -20.60 -27.32
C ALA A 430 -11.17 -21.25 -28.62
N GLU A 431 -12.47 -21.15 -28.92
CA GLU A 431 -13.07 -21.84 -30.09
C GLU A 431 -12.63 -21.31 -31.46
N ASN A 432 -12.01 -20.11 -31.52
CA ASN A 432 -11.59 -19.49 -32.79
C ASN A 432 -10.09 -19.10 -32.84
N ALA A 433 -9.26 -19.68 -31.98
CA ALA A 433 -7.81 -19.47 -32.04
C ALA A 433 -7.16 -20.26 -33.19
N GLU A 434 -7.55 -20.01 -34.43
CA GLU A 434 -6.67 -20.29 -35.59
C GLU A 434 -5.48 -19.33 -35.49
N LEU A 435 -4.27 -19.86 -35.58
CA LEU A 435 -3.03 -19.11 -35.58
C LEU A 435 -3.12 -17.92 -36.56
N GLY A 436 -3.26 -16.70 -36.04
CA GLY A 436 -3.29 -15.48 -36.83
C GLY A 436 -4.62 -14.72 -36.86
N ALA A 437 -5.72 -15.23 -36.31
CA ALA A 437 -6.94 -14.49 -36.11
C ALA A 437 -6.94 -13.88 -34.70
N MET A 438 -7.33 -12.60 -34.55
CA MET A 438 -7.58 -12.02 -33.22
C MET A 438 -8.74 -12.80 -32.57
N PRO A 439 -8.54 -13.45 -31.40
CA PRO A 439 -9.62 -14.17 -30.75
C PRO A 439 -10.74 -13.22 -30.37
N GLU A 440 -11.98 -13.66 -30.49
CA GLU A 440 -13.13 -12.90 -30.01
C GLU A 440 -13.02 -12.75 -28.49
N ARG A 441 -13.09 -11.52 -28.01
CA ARG A 441 -12.93 -11.17 -26.60
C ARG A 441 -14.28 -10.76 -26.05
N LYS A 442 -14.65 -11.34 -24.93
CA LYS A 442 -15.86 -10.98 -24.22
C LYS A 442 -15.49 -10.36 -22.88
N ALA A 443 -15.86 -9.10 -22.71
CA ALA A 443 -15.67 -8.41 -21.44
C ALA A 443 -16.80 -8.76 -20.46
N GLU A 444 -16.45 -9.26 -19.28
CA GLU A 444 -17.40 -9.69 -18.26
C GLU A 444 -17.13 -9.03 -16.92
N ALA A 445 -18.19 -8.78 -16.17
CA ALA A 445 -18.13 -8.35 -14.77
C ALA A 445 -18.45 -9.54 -13.86
N ILE A 446 -17.44 -10.15 -13.28
CA ILE A 446 -17.55 -11.37 -12.48
C ILE A 446 -17.72 -11.00 -11.00
N ARG A 447 -18.64 -11.67 -10.32
CA ARG A 447 -18.81 -11.56 -8.88
C ARG A 447 -18.03 -12.65 -8.16
N THR A 448 -16.98 -12.26 -7.43
CA THR A 448 -16.11 -13.20 -6.73
C THR A 448 -16.84 -14.01 -5.64
N PRO A 449 -16.35 -15.17 -5.25
CA PRO A 449 -16.73 -15.83 -4.01
C PRO A 449 -16.35 -14.98 -2.78
N ARG A 450 -16.70 -15.46 -1.59
CA ARG A 450 -16.20 -14.94 -0.32
C ARG A 450 -14.93 -15.67 0.05
N PHE A 451 -14.00 -14.97 0.71
CA PHE A 451 -12.76 -15.55 1.20
C PHE A 451 -12.67 -15.43 2.71
N PHE A 452 -12.12 -16.47 3.33
CA PHE A 452 -11.77 -16.49 4.74
C PHE A 452 -10.39 -17.13 4.90
N ASP A 453 -9.37 -16.29 5.01
CA ASP A 453 -7.99 -16.71 5.23
C ASP A 453 -7.75 -16.82 6.75
N LEU A 454 -7.51 -18.03 7.25
CA LEU A 454 -7.19 -18.32 8.64
C LEU A 454 -5.76 -18.79 8.76
N GLY A 455 -4.96 -18.08 9.55
CA GLY A 455 -3.60 -18.47 9.93
C GLY A 455 -3.52 -18.92 11.39
N VAL A 456 -2.66 -19.90 11.64
CA VAL A 456 -2.30 -20.40 12.98
C VAL A 456 -0.79 -20.37 13.13
N LYS A 457 -0.28 -19.76 14.19
CA LYS A 457 1.14 -19.74 14.55
C LYS A 457 1.34 -20.22 15.97
N LEU A 458 2.30 -21.11 16.16
CA LEU A 458 2.85 -21.51 17.44
C LEU A 458 4.25 -20.94 17.58
N ALA A 459 4.59 -20.41 18.75
CA ALA A 459 5.94 -19.97 19.06
C ALA A 459 6.31 -20.38 20.47
N TYR A 460 7.55 -20.84 20.64
CA TYR A 460 8.08 -21.25 21.93
C TYR A 460 9.47 -20.63 22.15
N ASP A 461 9.62 -19.92 23.28
CA ASP A 461 10.84 -19.21 23.66
C ASP A 461 11.69 -20.06 24.60
N PHE A 462 12.95 -20.26 24.25
CA PHE A 462 13.95 -20.96 25.06
C PHE A 462 15.00 -19.95 25.51
N LYS A 463 15.40 -20.00 26.77
CA LYS A 463 16.60 -19.34 27.24
C LYS A 463 17.81 -20.24 27.01
N LEU A 464 18.65 -19.89 26.03
CA LEU A 464 19.89 -20.63 25.76
C LEU A 464 21.01 -20.22 26.71
N TYR A 465 21.09 -18.94 27.03
CA TYR A 465 22.10 -18.38 27.94
C TYR A 465 21.55 -17.13 28.61
N LYS A 466 22.29 -16.51 29.55
CA LYS A 466 21.80 -15.36 30.35
C LYS A 466 21.24 -14.22 29.51
N THR A 467 21.81 -13.98 28.33
CA THR A 467 21.47 -12.89 27.41
C THR A 467 20.99 -13.35 26.04
N VAL A 468 20.90 -14.69 25.80
CA VAL A 468 20.53 -15.24 24.48
C VAL A 468 19.21 -15.98 24.58
N ASP A 469 18.23 -15.49 23.86
CA ASP A 469 16.92 -16.12 23.70
C ASP A 469 16.81 -16.75 22.30
N LEU A 470 16.29 -17.98 22.25
CA LEU A 470 15.94 -18.71 21.03
C LEU A 470 14.43 -18.86 20.96
N GLN A 471 13.81 -18.42 19.89
CA GLN A 471 12.41 -18.73 19.60
C GLN A 471 12.33 -19.69 18.42
N LEU A 472 11.64 -20.81 18.62
CA LEU A 472 11.16 -21.67 17.55
C LEU A 472 9.71 -21.32 17.25
N ASN A 473 9.39 -21.13 15.98
CA ASN A 473 8.01 -20.86 15.58
C ASN A 473 7.65 -21.61 14.30
N GLY A 474 6.37 -21.87 14.14
CA GLY A 474 5.85 -22.55 12.97
C GLY A 474 4.33 -22.44 12.91
N GLY A 475 3.78 -22.76 11.77
CA GLY A 475 2.35 -22.67 11.59
C GLY A 475 1.86 -22.90 10.18
N VAL A 476 0.60 -22.54 9.99
CA VAL A 476 -0.12 -22.66 8.72
C VAL A 476 -0.77 -21.33 8.40
N GLN A 477 -0.60 -20.84 7.19
CA GLN A 477 -1.36 -19.74 6.62
C GLN A 477 -2.42 -20.29 5.68
N ASN A 478 -3.55 -19.60 5.58
CA ASN A 478 -4.70 -19.99 4.76
C ASN A 478 -5.12 -21.45 4.97
N LEU A 479 -5.36 -21.82 6.24
CA LEU A 479 -5.66 -23.19 6.70
C LEU A 479 -6.78 -23.86 5.88
N PHE A 480 -7.78 -23.09 5.46
CA PHE A 480 -8.95 -23.59 4.73
C PHE A 480 -8.79 -23.60 3.21
N GLU A 481 -7.60 -23.26 2.67
CA GLU A 481 -7.38 -23.16 1.22
C GLU A 481 -8.40 -22.21 0.57
N SER A 482 -8.68 -21.07 1.23
CA SER A 482 -9.59 -20.05 0.73
C SER A 482 -8.87 -19.21 -0.34
N TYR A 483 -8.78 -19.74 -1.55
CA TYR A 483 -7.99 -19.23 -2.65
C TYR A 483 -8.83 -19.20 -3.94
N GLN A 484 -8.45 -18.39 -4.93
CA GLN A 484 -9.11 -18.39 -6.25
C GLN A 484 -8.96 -19.78 -6.88
N LYS A 485 -9.99 -20.25 -7.57
CA LYS A 485 -10.02 -21.60 -8.21
C LYS A 485 -10.31 -21.57 -9.69
N ASP A 486 -10.72 -20.42 -10.20
CA ASP A 486 -11.15 -20.17 -11.56
C ASP A 486 -10.15 -19.26 -12.30
N PHE A 487 -8.85 -19.52 -12.11
CA PHE A 487 -7.81 -18.85 -12.89
C PHE A 487 -7.98 -19.13 -14.38
N ASP A 488 -7.73 -18.14 -15.22
CA ASP A 488 -7.57 -18.37 -16.64
C ASP A 488 -6.28 -19.13 -16.90
N ARG A 489 -6.26 -19.98 -17.94
CA ARG A 489 -5.19 -20.92 -18.20
C ARG A 489 -4.43 -20.64 -19.49
N GLY A 490 -3.16 -21.07 -19.50
CA GLY A 490 -2.30 -21.05 -20.69
C GLY A 490 -1.87 -19.65 -21.13
N ALA A 491 -1.35 -19.58 -22.34
CA ALA A 491 -0.79 -18.36 -22.91
C ALA A 491 -1.84 -17.28 -23.22
N ASN A 492 -3.10 -17.67 -23.37
CA ASN A 492 -4.20 -16.75 -23.69
C ASN A 492 -4.96 -16.25 -22.45
N ARG A 493 -4.44 -16.48 -21.23
CA ARG A 493 -5.06 -16.03 -19.97
C ARG A 493 -5.21 -14.52 -19.89
N ASP A 494 -6.23 -14.07 -19.18
CA ASP A 494 -6.27 -12.71 -18.63
C ASP A 494 -5.40 -12.65 -17.38
N SER A 495 -4.18 -12.12 -17.51
CA SER A 495 -3.26 -11.97 -16.39
C SER A 495 -3.77 -11.00 -15.31
N GLY A 496 -4.73 -10.15 -15.64
CA GLY A 496 -5.42 -9.25 -14.71
C GLY A 496 -6.52 -9.93 -13.88
N TYR A 497 -6.98 -11.13 -14.28
CA TYR A 497 -8.04 -11.86 -13.59
C TYR A 497 -7.51 -12.65 -12.39
N ILE A 498 -6.89 -11.94 -11.46
CA ILE A 498 -6.39 -12.47 -10.19
C ILE A 498 -7.08 -11.72 -9.04
N TYR A 499 -7.65 -12.46 -8.08
CA TYR A 499 -8.34 -11.91 -6.92
C TYR A 499 -8.28 -12.87 -5.72
N GLY A 500 -8.64 -12.38 -4.53
CA GLY A 500 -8.64 -13.18 -3.30
C GLY A 500 -7.34 -13.11 -2.51
N PRO A 501 -7.14 -14.02 -1.56
CA PRO A 501 -5.90 -14.12 -0.79
C PRO A 501 -4.68 -14.33 -1.69
N SER A 502 -3.57 -13.68 -1.35
CA SER A 502 -2.35 -13.72 -2.17
C SER A 502 -1.59 -15.05 -2.09
N LEU A 503 -1.86 -15.87 -1.08
CA LEU A 503 -1.18 -17.15 -0.85
C LEU A 503 -2.20 -18.29 -0.70
N PRO A 504 -1.96 -19.45 -1.33
CA PRO A 504 -2.67 -20.69 -1.01
C PRO A 504 -2.30 -21.16 0.39
N ARG A 505 -2.85 -22.30 0.83
CA ARG A 505 -2.42 -22.93 2.09
C ARG A 505 -0.91 -23.13 2.10
N SER A 506 -0.26 -22.58 3.13
CA SER A 506 1.20 -22.60 3.24
C SER A 506 1.62 -22.96 4.65
N PHE A 507 2.60 -23.86 4.76
CA PHE A 507 3.22 -24.23 6.04
C PHE A 507 4.52 -23.46 6.19
N PHE A 508 4.81 -22.99 7.39
CA PHE A 508 6.05 -22.30 7.68
C PHE A 508 6.67 -22.76 9.00
N ALA A 509 7.99 -22.68 9.05
CA ALA A 509 8.76 -22.84 10.26
C ALA A 509 9.87 -21.78 10.30
N GLY A 510 10.21 -21.30 11.48
CA GLY A 510 11.20 -20.26 11.65
C GLY A 510 11.95 -20.36 12.96
N VAL A 511 13.15 -19.81 12.96
CA VAL A 511 14.03 -19.70 14.12
C VAL A 511 14.39 -18.22 14.29
N LYS A 512 14.25 -17.68 15.50
CA LYS A 512 14.69 -16.34 15.87
C LYS A 512 15.67 -16.45 17.04
N ILE A 513 16.84 -15.85 16.87
CA ILE A 513 17.84 -15.70 17.93
C ILE A 513 17.91 -14.22 18.29
N SER A 514 17.84 -13.88 19.55
CA SER A 514 17.94 -12.52 20.07
C SER A 514 18.90 -12.48 21.25
N TYR A 515 19.67 -11.40 21.33
CA TYR A 515 20.72 -11.15 22.32
C TYR A 515 20.46 -9.76 22.96
#